data_6b03755abd6c42ca5603f06ad15354e8
#
_entry.id   6b03755abd6c42ca5603f06ad15354e8
#
_cell.length_a   1.000
_cell.length_b   1.000
_cell.length_c   1.000
_cell.angle_alpha   90.00
_cell.angle_beta   90.00
_cell.angle_gamma   90.00
#
_symmetry.space_group_name_H-M   'P 1'
#
loop_
_entity.id
_entity.type
_entity.pdbx_description
1 polymer ?
#
loop_
_entity_poly.entity_id
_entity_poly.type
_entity_poly.pdbx_seq_one_letter_code
_entity_poly.pdbx_strand_id
1 'polypeptide(L)'
;IKGFTTGVQHIGIPTNDINKTIEFYEALGFNIAYRTVNGAEEVAFLQLHNLMIETYQNYQTKMEYGAIDHIAIDVKNIEDLFDEVKESGIFTMLDNQVKGLPFWENGVKFFTIEGPNKEKIEFCEKL
;
A
#
# COMPACT_ATOMS: atom_id res chain seq x y z
N ILE A 1 -2.21 -3.47 -28.47
CA ILE A 1 -2.21 -3.95 -27.07
C ILE A 1 -3.32 -3.29 -26.26
N LYS A 2 -3.49 -1.97 -26.38
CA LYS A 2 -4.49 -1.19 -25.63
C LYS A 2 -5.91 -1.74 -25.78
N GLY A 3 -6.29 -2.23 -26.96
CA GLY A 3 -7.65 -2.77 -27.21
C GLY A 3 -7.98 -4.04 -26.43
N PHE A 4 -6.98 -4.69 -25.84
CA PHE A 4 -7.16 -5.91 -25.05
C PHE A 4 -7.10 -5.64 -23.53
N THR A 5 -6.66 -4.46 -23.13
CA THR A 5 -6.48 -4.11 -21.71
C THR A 5 -7.71 -3.42 -21.16
N THR A 6 -8.04 -3.71 -19.90
CA THR A 6 -9.21 -3.14 -19.23
C THR A 6 -8.85 -2.42 -17.91
N GLY A 7 -7.57 -2.38 -17.55
CA GLY A 7 -7.10 -1.67 -16.36
C GLY A 7 -6.11 -2.49 -15.55
N VAL A 8 -5.79 -2.02 -14.36
CA VAL A 8 -4.95 -2.74 -13.42
C VAL A 8 -5.81 -3.80 -12.71
N GLN A 9 -5.37 -5.06 -12.71
CA GLN A 9 -6.05 -6.12 -12.00
C GLN A 9 -5.57 -6.22 -10.54
N HIS A 10 -4.27 -6.32 -10.33
CA HIS A 10 -3.68 -6.38 -9.00
C HIS A 10 -2.19 -6.04 -9.04
N ILE A 11 -1.64 -5.77 -7.86
CA ILE A 11 -0.21 -5.57 -7.63
C ILE A 11 0.27 -6.73 -6.75
N GLY A 12 1.30 -7.44 -7.17
CA GLY A 12 1.84 -8.57 -6.43
C GLY A 12 2.95 -8.14 -5.47
N ILE A 13 2.82 -8.51 -4.20
CA ILE A 13 3.80 -8.23 -3.15
C ILE A 13 4.12 -9.53 -2.42
N PRO A 14 5.33 -10.08 -2.62
CA PRO A 14 5.73 -11.28 -1.88
C PRO A 14 5.91 -10.97 -0.40
N THR A 15 5.76 -11.98 0.43
CA THR A 15 5.97 -11.82 1.86
C THR A 15 6.67 -13.04 2.48
N ASN A 16 7.35 -12.79 3.58
CA ASN A 16 7.90 -13.85 4.43
C ASN A 16 6.92 -14.24 5.56
N ASP A 17 5.87 -13.42 5.79
CA ASP A 17 4.87 -13.64 6.83
C ASP A 17 3.53 -13.05 6.38
N ILE A 18 2.68 -13.91 5.83
CA ILE A 18 1.40 -13.48 5.24
C ILE A 18 0.45 -12.91 6.29
N ASN A 19 0.44 -13.45 7.51
CA ASN A 19 -0.44 -12.96 8.56
C ASN A 19 -0.06 -11.54 8.97
N LYS A 20 1.23 -11.25 9.07
CA LYS A 20 1.73 -9.92 9.38
C LYS A 20 1.40 -8.92 8.26
N THR A 21 1.51 -9.35 7.01
CA THR A 21 1.17 -8.52 5.85
C THR A 21 -0.34 -8.23 5.81
N ILE A 22 -1.17 -9.24 6.00
CA ILE A 22 -2.63 -9.07 6.06
C ILE A 22 -3.00 -8.08 7.18
N GLU A 23 -2.43 -8.26 8.36
CA GLU A 23 -2.69 -7.39 9.52
C GLU A 23 -2.34 -5.93 9.22
N PHE A 24 -1.19 -5.70 8.57
CA PHE A 24 -0.78 -4.36 8.15
C PHE A 24 -1.81 -3.70 7.22
N TYR A 25 -2.23 -4.42 6.17
CA TYR A 25 -3.17 -3.86 5.20
C TYR A 25 -4.57 -3.72 5.77
N GLU A 26 -5.01 -4.64 6.63
CA GLU A 26 -6.29 -4.50 7.33
C GLU A 26 -6.31 -3.25 8.22
N ALA A 27 -5.18 -2.92 8.85
CA ALA A 27 -5.06 -1.70 9.65
C ALA A 27 -5.21 -0.43 8.81
N LEU A 28 -4.92 -0.51 7.50
CA LEU A 28 -5.13 0.59 6.54
C LEU A 28 -6.57 0.63 5.99
N GLY A 29 -7.39 -0.36 6.30
CA GLY A 29 -8.76 -0.44 5.83
C GLY A 29 -9.00 -1.43 4.69
N PHE A 30 -7.98 -2.21 4.30
CA PHE A 30 -8.17 -3.27 3.31
C PHE A 30 -9.01 -4.40 3.88
N ASN A 31 -9.75 -5.08 3.00
CA ASN A 31 -10.48 -6.31 3.32
C ASN A 31 -9.88 -7.47 2.53
N ILE A 32 -9.94 -8.67 3.10
CA ILE A 32 -9.59 -9.88 2.36
C ILE A 32 -10.69 -10.15 1.33
N ALA A 33 -10.36 -9.98 0.04
CA ALA A 33 -11.29 -10.27 -1.04
C ALA A 33 -11.30 -11.77 -1.38
N TYR A 34 -10.15 -12.42 -1.25
CA TYR A 34 -10.01 -13.84 -1.55
C TYR A 34 -8.76 -14.39 -0.87
N ARG A 35 -8.86 -15.57 -0.30
CA ARG A 35 -7.72 -16.24 0.32
C ARG A 35 -7.66 -17.69 -0.17
N THR A 36 -6.47 -18.16 -0.54
CA THR A 36 -6.29 -19.49 -1.10
C THR A 36 -4.86 -19.99 -0.86
N VAL A 37 -4.57 -21.14 -1.41
CA VAL A 37 -3.23 -21.74 -1.40
C VAL A 37 -2.86 -22.11 -2.83
N ASN A 38 -1.66 -21.74 -3.24
CA ASN A 38 -1.08 -22.13 -4.52
C ASN A 38 0.09 -23.07 -4.26
N GLY A 39 -0.16 -24.39 -4.39
CA GLY A 39 0.83 -25.38 -3.96
C GLY A 39 1.08 -25.28 -2.46
N ALA A 40 2.31 -24.94 -2.07
CA ALA A 40 2.69 -24.73 -0.67
C ALA A 40 2.59 -23.26 -0.24
N GLU A 41 2.31 -22.34 -1.17
CA GLU A 41 2.26 -20.92 -0.88
C GLU A 41 0.86 -20.48 -0.44
N GLU A 42 0.77 -19.83 0.70
CA GLU A 42 -0.46 -19.15 1.10
C GLU A 42 -0.59 -17.84 0.32
N VAL A 43 -1.80 -17.55 -0.17
CA VAL A 43 -2.09 -16.39 -1.01
C VAL A 43 -3.30 -15.66 -0.46
N ALA A 44 -3.24 -14.33 -0.44
CA ALA A 44 -4.37 -13.47 -0.10
C ALA A 44 -4.48 -12.31 -1.09
N PHE A 45 -5.70 -12.02 -1.49
CA PHE A 45 -6.04 -10.82 -2.27
C PHE A 45 -6.70 -9.83 -1.32
N LEU A 46 -6.10 -8.66 -1.21
CA LEU A 46 -6.50 -7.61 -0.27
C LEU A 46 -7.00 -6.42 -1.06
N GLN A 47 -8.17 -5.90 -0.73
CA GLN A 47 -8.82 -4.86 -1.51
C GLN A 47 -9.15 -3.63 -0.67
N LEU A 48 -8.82 -2.46 -1.22
CA LEU A 48 -9.24 -1.16 -0.72
C LEU A 48 -9.72 -0.35 -1.93
N HIS A 49 -11.04 -0.13 -2.04
CA HIS A 49 -11.66 0.52 -3.21
C HIS A 49 -11.24 -0.16 -4.52
N ASN A 50 -10.60 0.55 -5.45
CA ASN A 50 -10.14 0.00 -6.73
C ASN A 50 -8.70 -0.56 -6.69
N LEU A 51 -8.09 -0.59 -5.52
CA LEU A 51 -6.74 -1.15 -5.35
C LEU A 51 -6.84 -2.60 -4.86
N MET A 52 -6.24 -3.51 -5.62
CA MET A 52 -6.14 -4.92 -5.27
C MET A 52 -4.67 -5.29 -5.13
N ILE A 53 -4.31 -5.86 -4.00
CA ILE A 53 -2.96 -6.37 -3.73
C ILE A 53 -3.05 -7.88 -3.57
N GLU A 54 -2.24 -8.62 -4.34
CA GLU A 54 -2.01 -10.04 -4.11
C GLU A 54 -0.75 -10.18 -3.25
N THR A 55 -0.87 -10.79 -2.08
CA THR A 55 0.31 -11.15 -1.27
C THR A 55 0.42 -12.67 -1.21
N TYR A 56 1.64 -13.17 -1.31
CA TYR A 56 1.92 -14.59 -1.36
C TYR A 56 3.19 -14.92 -0.57
N GLN A 57 3.09 -15.93 0.28
CA GLN A 57 4.15 -16.29 1.22
C GLN A 57 5.14 -17.25 0.56
N ASN A 58 6.09 -16.68 -0.16
CA ASN A 58 7.15 -17.46 -0.82
C ASN A 58 8.49 -17.40 -0.09
N TYR A 59 8.58 -16.66 1.02
CA TYR A 59 9.81 -16.47 1.82
C TYR A 59 10.97 -15.87 1.01
N GLN A 60 10.65 -15.12 -0.06
CA GLN A 60 11.66 -14.57 -0.97
C GLN A 60 11.56 -13.05 -1.11
N THR A 61 10.93 -12.39 -0.14
CA THR A 61 10.93 -10.92 -0.17
C THR A 61 12.34 -10.38 0.05
N LYS A 62 12.72 -9.40 -0.76
CA LYS A 62 14.07 -8.83 -0.70
C LYS A 62 14.28 -7.91 0.51
N MET A 63 13.19 -7.45 1.13
CA MET A 63 13.24 -6.51 2.26
C MET A 63 14.03 -5.25 1.93
N GLU A 64 13.81 -4.72 0.72
CA GLU A 64 14.44 -3.49 0.23
C GLU A 64 13.50 -2.78 -0.74
N TYR A 65 13.77 -1.50 -1.02
CA TYR A 65 13.00 -0.74 -1.99
C TYR A 65 13.29 -1.25 -3.41
N GLY A 66 12.27 -1.30 -4.25
CA GLY A 66 12.36 -1.89 -5.58
C GLY A 66 12.20 -0.87 -6.72
N ALA A 67 12.12 -1.41 -7.94
CA ALA A 67 11.95 -0.60 -9.15
C ALA A 67 10.65 0.23 -9.13
N ILE A 68 9.58 -0.33 -8.58
CA ILE A 68 8.37 0.45 -8.23
C ILE A 68 8.63 1.02 -6.86
N ASP A 69 8.80 2.34 -6.79
CA ASP A 69 9.20 3.01 -5.54
C ASP A 69 8.08 3.00 -4.51
N HIS A 70 6.86 3.32 -4.91
CA HIS A 70 5.73 3.40 -3.98
C HIS A 70 4.39 3.17 -4.67
N ILE A 71 3.38 2.88 -3.84
CA ILE A 71 1.98 2.87 -4.23
C ILE A 71 1.35 4.08 -3.54
N ALA A 72 0.70 4.95 -4.32
CA ALA A 72 0.02 6.12 -3.77
C ALA A 72 -1.48 5.85 -3.64
N ILE A 73 -2.00 6.06 -2.44
CA ILE A 73 -3.44 5.98 -2.15
C ILE A 73 -3.98 7.40 -2.15
N ASP A 74 -5.00 7.64 -2.96
CA ASP A 74 -5.67 8.94 -3.01
C ASP A 74 -6.49 9.15 -1.75
N VAL A 75 -6.31 10.30 -1.09
CA VAL A 75 -6.96 10.58 0.20
C VAL A 75 -7.55 11.99 0.20
N LYS A 76 -8.40 12.23 1.18
CA LYS A 76 -8.92 13.55 1.53
C LYS A 76 -8.54 13.84 2.98
N ASN A 77 -8.49 15.13 3.33
CA ASN A 77 -8.18 15.59 4.70
C ASN A 77 -6.87 14.99 5.22
N ILE A 78 -5.81 15.13 4.43
CA ILE A 78 -4.53 14.46 4.70
C ILE A 78 -3.88 14.86 6.02
N GLU A 79 -4.10 16.11 6.48
CA GLU A 79 -3.56 16.55 7.78
C GLU A 79 -4.16 15.74 8.93
N ASP A 80 -5.47 15.51 8.90
CA ASP A 80 -6.16 14.70 9.90
C ASP A 80 -5.72 13.24 9.82
N LEU A 81 -5.57 12.72 8.59
CA LEU A 81 -5.08 11.36 8.37
C LEU A 81 -3.67 11.18 8.93
N PHE A 82 -2.79 12.16 8.68
CA PHE A 82 -1.43 12.12 9.21
C PHE A 82 -1.43 12.00 10.74
N ASP A 83 -2.24 12.82 11.41
CA ASP A 83 -2.35 12.80 12.86
C ASP A 83 -2.86 11.45 13.35
N GLU A 84 -3.89 10.89 12.71
CA GLU A 84 -4.45 9.59 13.06
C GLU A 84 -3.42 8.47 12.90
N VAL A 85 -2.72 8.44 11.77
CA VAL A 85 -1.70 7.42 11.50
C VAL A 85 -0.54 7.52 12.48
N LYS A 86 -0.05 8.73 12.72
CA LYS A 86 1.06 8.97 13.65
C LYS A 86 0.70 8.62 15.09
N GLU A 87 -0.46 9.06 15.55
CA GLU A 87 -0.92 8.86 16.92
C GLU A 87 -1.25 7.39 17.22
N SER A 88 -1.59 6.60 16.20
CA SER A 88 -1.85 5.18 16.36
C SER A 88 -0.64 4.41 16.90
N GLY A 89 0.57 4.86 16.55
CA GLY A 89 1.82 4.23 16.97
C GLY A 89 2.12 2.88 16.34
N ILE A 90 1.28 2.40 15.41
CA ILE A 90 1.43 1.07 14.81
C ILE A 90 2.10 1.07 13.44
N PHE A 91 2.31 2.25 12.84
CA PHE A 91 2.89 2.36 11.49
C PHE A 91 4.31 2.91 11.55
N THR A 92 5.16 2.41 10.66
CA THR A 92 6.51 2.94 10.46
C THR A 92 6.42 4.17 9.55
N MET A 93 6.59 5.36 10.13
CA MET A 93 6.53 6.62 9.40
C MET A 93 7.85 6.86 8.67
N LEU A 94 7.79 7.11 7.36
CA LEU A 94 8.95 7.52 6.56
C LEU A 94 9.06 9.04 6.48
N ASP A 95 7.96 9.75 6.69
CA ASP A 95 7.93 11.20 6.76
C ASP A 95 7.48 11.65 8.15
N ASN A 96 8.11 12.70 8.67
CA ASN A 96 7.77 13.23 9.99
C ASN A 96 6.74 14.37 9.93
N GLN A 97 6.33 14.74 8.74
CA GLN A 97 5.32 15.78 8.49
C GLN A 97 4.69 15.58 7.11
N VAL A 98 3.53 16.19 6.92
CA VAL A 98 2.91 16.28 5.59
C VAL A 98 3.77 17.21 4.73
N LYS A 99 4.09 16.77 3.51
CA LYS A 99 4.90 17.51 2.54
C LYS A 99 4.03 17.96 1.39
N GLY A 100 4.50 18.98 0.65
CA GLY A 100 3.81 19.51 -0.51
C GLY A 100 4.69 19.53 -1.76
N LEU A 101 4.04 19.36 -2.93
CA LEU A 101 4.67 19.47 -4.24
C LEU A 101 3.74 20.23 -5.20
N PRO A 102 4.29 20.99 -6.17
CA PRO A 102 3.48 21.82 -7.07
C PRO A 102 2.92 21.03 -8.26
N PHE A 103 2.41 19.81 -8.02
CA PHE A 103 1.86 18.97 -9.06
C PHE A 103 0.39 19.31 -9.30
N TRP A 104 -0.05 19.14 -10.55
CA TRP A 104 -1.40 19.45 -10.99
C TRP A 104 -1.69 20.95 -10.84
N GLU A 105 -2.98 21.31 -10.88
CA GLU A 105 -3.38 22.73 -10.90
C GLU A 105 -3.08 23.44 -9.58
N ASN A 106 -3.36 22.80 -8.46
CA ASN A 106 -3.29 23.43 -7.13
C ASN A 106 -2.29 22.79 -6.19
N GLY A 107 -1.46 21.87 -6.71
CA GLY A 107 -0.49 21.14 -5.89
C GLY A 107 -1.05 19.87 -5.25
N VAL A 108 -0.18 19.16 -4.56
CA VAL A 108 -0.51 17.96 -3.80
C VAL A 108 0.12 18.03 -2.42
N LYS A 109 -0.47 17.33 -1.46
CA LYS A 109 0.14 17.05 -0.17
C LYS A 109 0.26 15.54 0.01
N PHE A 110 1.33 15.09 0.62
CA PHE A 110 1.57 13.66 0.79
C PHE A 110 2.40 13.35 2.04
N PHE A 111 2.32 12.11 2.48
CA PHE A 111 3.27 11.50 3.42
C PHE A 111 3.32 9.99 3.15
N THR A 112 4.38 9.34 3.63
CA THR A 112 4.67 7.94 3.30
C THR A 112 4.92 7.12 4.56
N ILE A 113 4.44 5.89 4.55
CA ILE A 113 4.72 4.87 5.57
C ILE A 113 5.40 3.68 4.91
N GLU A 114 5.99 2.81 5.74
CA GLU A 114 6.65 1.60 5.27
C GLU A 114 5.89 0.37 5.75
N GLY A 115 5.63 -0.56 4.84
CA GLY A 115 5.02 -1.85 5.16
C GLY A 115 6.03 -2.89 5.62
N PRO A 116 5.55 -4.08 6.03
CA PRO A 116 6.40 -5.14 6.61
C PRO A 116 7.39 -5.76 5.61
N ASN A 117 7.20 -5.56 4.31
CA ASN A 117 8.08 -6.08 3.27
C ASN A 117 8.92 -4.97 2.62
N LYS A 118 9.08 -3.82 3.30
CA LYS A 118 9.74 -2.61 2.80
C LYS A 118 8.97 -1.92 1.67
N GLU A 119 7.70 -2.27 1.46
CA GLU A 119 6.87 -1.53 0.52
C GLU A 119 6.56 -0.14 1.06
N LYS A 120 6.68 0.87 0.20
CA LYS A 120 6.30 2.24 0.54
C LYS A 120 4.85 2.47 0.16
N ILE A 121 4.05 2.91 1.12
CA ILE A 121 2.67 3.32 0.90
C ILE A 121 2.60 4.83 1.12
N GLU A 122 2.33 5.56 0.05
CA GLU A 122 2.14 7.00 0.09
C GLU A 122 0.66 7.32 0.20
N PHE A 123 0.32 8.29 1.04
CA PHE A 123 -1.00 8.92 1.03
C PHE A 123 -0.86 10.26 0.35
N CYS A 124 -1.69 10.55 -0.63
CA CYS A 124 -1.56 11.74 -1.46
C CYS A 124 -2.92 12.39 -1.68
N GLU A 125 -3.00 13.69 -1.44
CA GLU A 125 -4.20 14.48 -1.67
C GLU A 125 -3.94 15.53 -2.74
N LYS A 126 -4.74 15.52 -3.80
CA LYS A 126 -4.78 16.63 -4.77
C LYS A 126 -5.56 17.80 -4.18
N LEU A 127 -4.99 18.97 -4.24
CA LEU A 127 -5.61 20.21 -3.73
C LEU A 127 -6.46 20.94 -4.76
#